data_3081fe6107c5e587e3bf1161717df2bf
#
_entry.id   3081fe6107c5e587e3bf1161717df2bf
#
_cell.length_a   1.000
_cell.length_b   1.000
_cell.length_c   1.000
_cell.angle_alpha   90.00
_cell.angle_beta   90.00
_cell.angle_gamma   90.00
#
_symmetry.space_group_name_H-M   'P 1'
#
loop_
_entity.id
_entity.type
_entity.pdbx_description
1 polymer ?
#
loop_
_entity_poly.entity_id
_entity_poly.type
_entity_poly.pdbx_seq_one_letter_code
_entity_poly.pdbx_strand_id
1 'polypeptide(L)'
;MISNKKYIVIKKDTKDSEHIKGRGNKTYKIWRQLLKRALGDDYKSKYPTYADCSVCEDWLKFSKFKEWFDKNYRYDLEEQGVRLELDKDLLSNGDKIYSPETCVFLPSCVNNFIAKNKNTNTSGYIGINFNKNTNKWIVRIAEFRKSKRKYCGLFENIEDAIEVYKKEYNIQKLKVCEYLKELKYNDSIVSKIESLEVYNADN
;
A
#
# COMPACT_ATOMS: atom_id res chain seq x y z
N MET A 1 1.33 -16.30 -23.77
CA MET A 1 2.06 -15.62 -24.89
C MET A 1 1.82 -14.10 -24.99
N ILE A 2 0.90 -13.50 -24.23
CA ILE A 2 0.60 -12.04 -24.27
C ILE A 2 1.65 -11.22 -23.50
N SER A 3 2.31 -11.77 -22.47
CA SER A 3 3.25 -11.08 -21.60
C SER A 3 4.57 -10.68 -22.31
N ASN A 4 5.10 -11.54 -23.17
CA ASN A 4 6.32 -11.25 -23.92
C ASN A 4 6.14 -10.10 -24.93
N LYS A 5 4.96 -9.97 -25.54
CA LYS A 5 4.68 -8.86 -26.46
C LYS A 5 4.61 -7.51 -25.75
N LYS A 6 3.96 -7.43 -24.57
CA LYS A 6 3.90 -6.18 -23.78
C LYS A 6 5.26 -5.74 -23.26
N TYR A 7 6.08 -6.69 -22.79
CA TYR A 7 7.44 -6.36 -22.32
C TYR A 7 8.37 -5.92 -23.45
N ILE A 8 8.20 -6.46 -24.65
CA ILE A 8 8.96 -6.05 -25.86
C ILE A 8 8.51 -4.66 -26.35
N VAL A 9 7.21 -4.37 -26.27
CA VAL A 9 6.65 -3.05 -26.61
C VAL A 9 7.20 -2.00 -25.65
N ILE A 10 7.25 -2.27 -24.34
CA ILE A 10 7.84 -1.37 -23.35
C ILE A 10 9.30 -1.07 -23.68
N LYS A 11 10.11 -2.06 -24.06
CA LYS A 11 11.48 -1.84 -24.49
C LYS A 11 11.60 -0.97 -25.75
N LYS A 12 10.62 -1.00 -26.63
CA LYS A 12 10.60 -0.20 -27.87
C LYS A 12 10.07 1.22 -27.62
N ASP A 13 9.01 1.36 -26.82
CA ASP A 13 8.34 2.65 -26.58
C ASP A 13 9.01 3.49 -25.46
N THR A 14 9.91 2.89 -24.68
CA THR A 14 10.64 3.60 -23.62
C THR A 14 11.91 4.31 -24.08
N LYS A 15 12.17 4.39 -25.38
CA LYS A 15 13.31 5.12 -25.96
C LYS A 15 12.98 6.60 -26.22
N ASP A 16 12.17 7.23 -25.36
CA ASP A 16 12.07 8.67 -25.42
C ASP A 16 13.28 9.34 -24.73
N SER A 17 13.54 10.60 -25.07
CA SER A 17 14.69 11.36 -24.55
C SER A 17 14.62 11.52 -23.02
N GLU A 18 13.43 11.56 -22.45
CA GLU A 18 13.19 11.66 -21.01
C GLU A 18 13.55 10.36 -20.29
N HIS A 19 13.31 9.20 -20.91
CA HIS A 19 13.74 7.91 -20.37
C HIS A 19 15.25 7.86 -20.17
N ILE A 20 16.02 8.35 -21.14
CA ILE A 20 17.49 8.37 -21.06
C ILE A 20 17.96 9.32 -19.96
N LYS A 21 17.41 10.53 -19.87
CA LYS A 21 17.71 11.52 -18.83
C LYS A 21 17.27 11.07 -17.43
N GLY A 22 16.17 10.32 -17.34
CA GLY A 22 15.62 9.83 -16.07
C GLY A 22 16.36 8.64 -15.47
N ARG A 23 17.27 8.00 -16.24
CA ARG A 23 17.97 6.79 -15.77
C ARG A 23 18.74 7.06 -14.48
N GLY A 24 18.41 6.30 -13.42
CA GLY A 24 19.07 6.40 -12.11
C GLY A 24 18.42 7.38 -11.11
N ASN A 25 17.53 8.29 -11.53
CA ASN A 25 16.80 9.16 -10.63
C ASN A 25 15.64 8.42 -9.89
N LYS A 26 15.04 9.07 -8.91
CA LYS A 26 13.96 8.53 -8.09
C LYS A 26 12.73 8.17 -8.94
N THR A 27 12.27 9.07 -9.79
CA THR A 27 11.10 8.88 -10.65
C THR A 27 11.26 7.65 -11.53
N TYR A 28 12.43 7.50 -12.15
CA TYR A 28 12.76 6.36 -12.99
C TYR A 28 12.77 5.05 -12.19
N LYS A 29 13.32 5.06 -10.98
CA LYS A 29 13.33 3.88 -10.09
C LYS A 29 11.92 3.43 -9.73
N ILE A 30 11.04 4.37 -9.39
CA ILE A 30 9.63 4.08 -9.06
C ILE A 30 8.90 3.53 -10.29
N TRP A 31 9.05 4.19 -11.44
CA TRP A 31 8.47 3.72 -12.71
C TRP A 31 8.93 2.31 -13.07
N ARG A 32 10.22 2.02 -12.97
CA ARG A 32 10.76 0.68 -13.22
C ARG A 32 10.19 -0.37 -12.25
N GLN A 33 9.98 0.00 -10.99
CA GLN A 33 9.40 -0.91 -10.00
C GLN A 33 7.92 -1.21 -10.29
N LEU A 34 7.12 -0.21 -10.65
CA LEU A 34 5.72 -0.44 -11.01
C LEU A 34 5.60 -1.30 -12.27
N LEU A 35 6.42 -1.05 -13.31
CA LEU A 35 6.44 -1.89 -14.51
C LEU A 35 6.84 -3.35 -14.20
N LYS A 36 7.83 -3.54 -13.33
CA LYS A 36 8.24 -4.88 -12.88
C LYS A 36 7.09 -5.62 -12.18
N ARG A 37 6.32 -4.92 -11.33
CA ARG A 37 5.17 -5.48 -10.62
C ARG A 37 4.00 -5.76 -11.58
N ALA A 38 3.74 -4.86 -12.52
CA ALA A 38 2.61 -4.95 -13.44
C ALA A 38 2.82 -5.95 -14.59
N LEU A 39 4.07 -6.13 -15.04
CA LEU A 39 4.36 -6.78 -16.33
C LEU A 39 5.45 -7.86 -16.25
N GLY A 40 6.17 -7.97 -15.13
CA GLY A 40 7.27 -8.93 -14.98
C GLY A 40 6.77 -10.32 -14.60
N ASP A 41 6.85 -11.28 -15.49
CA ASP A 41 6.40 -12.66 -15.23
C ASP A 41 7.14 -13.32 -14.09
N ASP A 42 8.47 -13.19 -14.03
CA ASP A 42 9.28 -13.68 -12.91
C ASP A 42 8.87 -13.06 -11.56
N TYR A 43 8.52 -11.76 -11.59
CA TYR A 43 8.08 -11.07 -10.39
C TYR A 43 6.70 -11.54 -9.94
N LYS A 44 5.77 -11.69 -10.87
CA LYS A 44 4.40 -12.19 -10.61
C LYS A 44 4.41 -13.64 -10.11
N SER A 45 5.25 -14.48 -10.68
CA SER A 45 5.43 -15.86 -10.24
C SER A 45 5.96 -15.94 -8.80
N LYS A 46 6.92 -15.07 -8.45
CA LYS A 46 7.47 -14.99 -7.10
C LYS A 46 6.52 -14.36 -6.08
N TYR A 47 5.68 -13.42 -6.53
CA TYR A 47 4.77 -12.66 -5.70
C TYR A 47 3.34 -12.71 -6.27
N PRO A 48 2.56 -13.77 -5.95
CA PRO A 48 1.23 -14.00 -6.55
C PRO A 48 0.22 -12.86 -6.33
N THR A 49 0.42 -12.03 -5.29
CA THR A 49 -0.42 -10.84 -5.04
C THR A 49 -0.40 -9.83 -6.19
N TYR A 50 0.63 -9.89 -7.04
CA TYR A 50 0.75 -9.05 -8.25
C TYR A 50 0.31 -9.75 -9.54
N ALA A 51 -0.22 -10.99 -9.47
CA ALA A 51 -0.57 -11.77 -10.67
C ALA A 51 -1.48 -10.98 -11.62
N ASP A 52 -2.52 -10.33 -11.08
CA ASP A 52 -3.51 -9.56 -11.84
C ASP A 52 -3.16 -8.07 -11.98
N CYS A 53 -1.98 -7.64 -11.52
CA CYS A 53 -1.58 -6.25 -11.64
C CYS A 53 -1.30 -5.89 -13.09
N SER A 54 -1.78 -4.70 -13.49
CA SER A 54 -1.57 -4.11 -14.80
C SER A 54 -1.12 -2.65 -14.68
N VAL A 55 -0.86 -2.01 -15.80
CA VAL A 55 -0.51 -0.59 -15.89
C VAL A 55 -1.25 0.02 -17.07
N CYS A 56 -1.70 1.27 -16.93
CA CYS A 56 -2.33 2.00 -18.02
C CYS A 56 -1.35 2.23 -19.20
N GLU A 57 -1.89 2.42 -20.38
CA GLU A 57 -1.10 2.53 -21.62
C GLU A 57 -0.13 3.73 -21.58
N ASP A 58 -0.58 4.88 -21.07
CA ASP A 58 0.24 6.06 -20.99
C ASP A 58 1.50 5.84 -20.14
N TRP A 59 1.40 5.10 -19.04
CA TRP A 59 2.54 4.85 -18.17
C TRP A 59 3.51 3.77 -18.67
N LEU A 60 3.24 3.19 -19.84
CA LEU A 60 4.25 2.44 -20.58
C LEU A 60 5.38 3.36 -21.08
N LYS A 61 5.13 4.68 -21.20
CA LYS A 61 6.12 5.70 -21.54
C LYS A 61 6.59 6.41 -20.26
N PHE A 62 7.91 6.51 -20.10
CA PHE A 62 8.48 7.16 -18.92
C PHE A 62 8.11 8.65 -18.85
N SER A 63 8.12 9.36 -19.98
CA SER A 63 7.76 10.77 -20.05
C SER A 63 6.35 11.05 -19.50
N LYS A 64 5.37 10.19 -19.82
CA LYS A 64 3.99 10.32 -19.32
C LYS A 64 3.89 10.05 -17.83
N PHE A 65 4.57 9.00 -17.34
CA PHE A 65 4.65 8.76 -15.90
C PHE A 65 5.35 9.91 -15.17
N LYS A 66 6.46 10.44 -15.74
CA LYS A 66 7.19 11.56 -15.15
C LYS A 66 6.34 12.82 -15.06
N GLU A 67 5.56 13.15 -16.09
CA GLU A 67 4.63 14.28 -16.09
C GLU A 67 3.62 14.18 -14.93
N TRP A 68 3.04 13.01 -14.73
CA TRP A 68 2.14 12.75 -13.61
C TRP A 68 2.88 12.80 -12.26
N PHE A 69 4.06 12.18 -12.18
CA PHE A 69 4.89 12.16 -10.98
C PHE A 69 5.20 13.58 -10.50
N ASP A 70 5.69 14.44 -11.39
CA ASP A 70 6.10 15.81 -11.06
C ASP A 70 4.92 16.66 -10.54
N LYS A 71 3.68 16.36 -10.97
CA LYS A 71 2.46 17.03 -10.50
C LYS A 71 1.94 16.50 -9.17
N ASN A 72 2.21 15.24 -8.84
CA ASN A 72 1.59 14.54 -7.71
C ASN A 72 2.55 14.18 -6.59
N TYR A 73 3.87 14.23 -6.85
CA TYR A 73 4.85 13.92 -5.81
C TYR A 73 5.00 15.12 -4.86
N ARG A 74 4.91 14.85 -3.57
CA ARG A 74 4.96 15.83 -2.50
C ARG A 74 6.40 16.07 -2.07
N TYR A 75 7.15 16.85 -2.88
CA TYR A 75 8.53 17.25 -2.57
C TYR A 75 8.63 18.01 -1.26
N ASP A 76 7.61 18.82 -0.94
CA ASP A 76 7.48 19.54 0.32
C ASP A 76 7.51 18.61 1.55
N LEU A 77 6.89 17.44 1.45
CA LEU A 77 6.90 16.45 2.52
C LEU A 77 8.23 15.69 2.58
N GLU A 78 8.82 15.40 1.42
CA GLU A 78 10.14 14.77 1.36
C GLU A 78 11.23 15.64 2.00
N GLU A 79 11.22 16.95 1.76
CA GLU A 79 12.13 17.92 2.39
C GLU A 79 11.96 17.96 3.91
N GLN A 80 10.77 17.67 4.43
CA GLN A 80 10.49 17.49 5.85
C GLN A 80 10.90 16.10 6.39
N GLY A 81 11.53 15.27 5.57
CA GLY A 81 11.97 13.92 5.95
C GLY A 81 10.86 12.86 5.90
N VAL A 82 9.69 13.16 5.33
CA VAL A 82 8.60 12.19 5.17
C VAL A 82 8.92 11.27 3.98
N ARG A 83 9.12 9.99 4.25
CA ARG A 83 9.28 8.99 3.21
C ARG A 83 7.93 8.69 2.53
N LEU A 84 7.88 8.87 1.21
CA LEU A 84 6.69 8.63 0.40
C LEU A 84 6.81 7.34 -0.40
N GLU A 85 5.70 6.62 -0.54
CA GLU A 85 5.56 5.40 -1.33
C GLU A 85 4.37 5.53 -2.27
N LEU A 86 4.48 4.97 -3.48
CA LEU A 86 3.40 4.91 -4.45
C LEU A 86 2.45 3.79 -4.05
N ASP A 87 1.24 4.15 -3.68
CA ASP A 87 0.12 3.24 -3.45
C ASP A 87 -0.82 3.22 -4.66
N LYS A 88 -1.38 2.06 -5.00
CA LYS A 88 -2.36 1.87 -6.08
C LYS A 88 -3.68 1.26 -5.60
N ASP A 89 -3.73 0.85 -4.32
CA ASP A 89 -4.83 0.05 -3.80
C ASP A 89 -5.86 0.90 -3.06
N LEU A 90 -5.44 2.01 -2.44
CA LEU A 90 -6.33 2.89 -1.66
C LEU A 90 -7.44 3.52 -2.51
N LEU A 91 -7.08 4.05 -3.67
CA LEU A 91 -8.02 4.74 -4.56
C LEU A 91 -8.71 3.80 -5.54
N SER A 92 -8.18 2.58 -5.71
CA SER A 92 -8.82 1.58 -6.56
C SER A 92 -10.07 1.00 -5.86
N ASN A 93 -11.11 0.74 -6.64
CA ASN A 93 -12.30 0.02 -6.15
C ASN A 93 -12.15 -1.51 -6.35
N GLY A 94 -10.93 -2.03 -6.12
CA GLY A 94 -10.58 -3.42 -6.36
C GLY A 94 -9.76 -3.64 -7.63
N ASP A 95 -9.66 -2.63 -8.50
CA ASP A 95 -8.85 -2.69 -9.70
C ASP A 95 -7.36 -2.71 -9.36
N LYS A 96 -6.65 -3.68 -9.93
CA LYS A 96 -5.20 -3.82 -9.70
C LYS A 96 -4.39 -3.15 -10.83
N ILE A 97 -4.79 -1.94 -11.22
CA ILE A 97 -4.12 -1.17 -12.28
C ILE A 97 -3.30 -0.02 -11.70
N TYR A 98 -2.10 0.19 -12.20
CA TYR A 98 -1.34 1.41 -11.97
C TYR A 98 -1.76 2.47 -13.00
N SER A 99 -2.42 3.52 -12.54
CA SER A 99 -2.88 4.64 -13.38
C SER A 99 -2.93 5.94 -12.59
N PRO A 100 -3.10 7.11 -13.25
CA PRO A 100 -3.31 8.39 -12.57
C PRO A 100 -4.48 8.39 -11.59
N GLU A 101 -5.54 7.62 -11.87
CA GLU A 101 -6.78 7.59 -11.10
C GLU A 101 -6.68 6.70 -9.86
N THR A 102 -5.85 5.65 -9.93
CA THR A 102 -5.73 4.66 -8.85
C THR A 102 -4.54 4.89 -7.95
N CYS A 103 -3.55 5.65 -8.41
CA CYS A 103 -2.28 5.83 -7.70
C CYS A 103 -2.23 7.13 -6.91
N VAL A 104 -1.65 7.04 -5.72
CA VAL A 104 -1.36 8.18 -4.85
C VAL A 104 -0.03 7.98 -4.13
N PHE A 105 0.69 9.08 -3.84
CA PHE A 105 1.85 9.03 -2.96
C PHE A 105 1.40 9.20 -1.52
N LEU A 106 1.67 8.20 -0.68
CA LEU A 106 1.36 8.22 0.75
C LEU A 106 2.63 8.15 1.59
N PRO A 107 2.63 8.74 2.80
CA PRO A 107 3.68 8.48 3.77
C PRO A 107 3.82 6.98 4.02
N SER A 108 5.05 6.47 4.07
CA SER A 108 5.29 5.03 4.23
C SER A 108 4.65 4.45 5.49
N CYS A 109 4.54 5.25 6.57
CA CYS A 109 3.84 4.82 7.79
C CYS A 109 2.33 4.63 7.57
N VAL A 110 1.71 5.46 6.72
CA VAL A 110 0.30 5.32 6.33
C VAL A 110 0.13 4.11 5.42
N ASN A 111 0.98 3.98 4.39
CA ASN A 111 0.95 2.83 3.48
C ASN A 111 1.11 1.50 4.23
N ASN A 112 2.01 1.44 5.21
CA ASN A 112 2.17 0.26 6.07
C ASN A 112 0.94 -0.01 6.96
N PHE A 113 0.23 1.03 7.41
CA PHE A 113 -0.97 0.88 8.23
C PHE A 113 -2.13 0.28 7.42
N ILE A 114 -2.33 0.74 6.19
CA ILE A 114 -3.42 0.28 5.31
C ILE A 114 -3.10 -1.02 4.57
N ALA A 115 -1.81 -1.45 4.55
CA ALA A 115 -1.40 -2.66 3.86
C ALA A 115 -2.13 -3.89 4.43
N LYS A 116 -2.92 -4.55 3.57
CA LYS A 116 -3.58 -5.82 3.89
C LYS A 116 -2.55 -6.94 3.90
N ASN A 117 -1.92 -7.17 5.03
CA ASN A 117 -1.06 -8.33 5.21
C ASN A 117 -1.93 -9.57 5.38
N LYS A 118 -1.96 -10.45 4.38
CA LYS A 118 -2.56 -11.78 4.52
C LYS A 118 -1.74 -12.56 5.54
N ASN A 119 -2.13 -12.47 6.80
CA ASN A 119 -1.53 -13.27 7.85
C ASN A 119 -2.21 -14.63 7.92
N THR A 120 -1.39 -15.65 8.04
CA THR A 120 -1.81 -17.04 8.24
C THR A 120 -2.09 -17.36 9.71
N ASN A 121 -2.49 -16.38 10.53
CA ASN A 121 -2.82 -16.67 11.91
C ASN A 121 -4.22 -17.30 12.02
N THR A 122 -4.40 -18.12 13.05
CA THR A 122 -5.62 -18.92 13.25
C THR A 122 -6.86 -18.10 13.58
N SER A 123 -6.73 -16.81 13.88
CA SER A 123 -7.85 -15.92 14.20
C SER A 123 -8.43 -15.19 12.99
N GLY A 124 -7.75 -15.20 11.84
CA GLY A 124 -8.08 -14.33 10.71
C GLY A 124 -7.74 -12.85 10.90
N TYR A 125 -7.43 -12.39 12.10
CA TYR A 125 -7.13 -10.99 12.42
C TYR A 125 -5.64 -10.75 12.68
N ILE A 126 -5.10 -9.69 12.08
CA ILE A 126 -3.70 -9.27 12.30
C ILE A 126 -3.55 -8.74 13.72
N GLY A 127 -2.96 -9.47 14.61
CA GLY A 127 -2.72 -9.02 15.99
C GLY A 127 -3.53 -9.73 17.05
N ILE A 128 -4.41 -10.65 16.65
CA ILE A 128 -5.08 -11.59 17.54
C ILE A 128 -4.44 -12.95 17.36
N ASN A 129 -3.84 -13.50 18.42
CA ASN A 129 -3.16 -14.80 18.38
C ASN A 129 -3.59 -15.66 19.56
N PHE A 130 -3.77 -16.96 19.32
CA PHE A 130 -4.04 -17.90 20.40
C PHE A 130 -2.75 -18.25 21.14
N ASN A 131 -2.74 -18.06 22.44
CA ASN A 131 -1.62 -18.40 23.31
C ASN A 131 -1.88 -19.77 23.95
N LYS A 132 -1.18 -20.79 23.45
CA LYS A 132 -1.36 -22.18 23.89
C LYS A 132 -0.99 -22.39 25.38
N ASN A 133 -0.08 -21.59 25.94
CA ASN A 133 0.34 -21.74 27.34
C ASN A 133 -0.74 -21.28 28.34
N THR A 134 -1.50 -20.26 27.96
CA THR A 134 -2.56 -19.69 28.82
C THR A 134 -3.95 -20.14 28.38
N ASN A 135 -4.06 -20.82 27.23
CA ASN A 135 -5.33 -21.20 26.58
C ASN A 135 -6.25 -20.00 26.35
N LYS A 136 -5.68 -18.84 26.00
CA LYS A 136 -6.40 -17.57 25.80
C LYS A 136 -5.96 -16.84 24.54
N TRP A 137 -6.80 -15.97 24.04
CA TRP A 137 -6.53 -15.08 22.92
C TRP A 137 -5.78 -13.84 23.40
N ILE A 138 -4.61 -13.58 22.81
CA ILE A 138 -3.80 -12.38 23.08
C ILE A 138 -4.04 -11.36 21.98
N VAL A 139 -4.33 -10.10 22.37
CA VAL A 139 -4.49 -8.98 21.45
C VAL A 139 -3.30 -8.04 21.55
N ARG A 140 -2.64 -7.79 20.42
CA ARG A 140 -1.58 -6.80 20.26
C ARG A 140 -1.78 -6.04 18.98
N ILE A 141 -1.76 -4.70 19.03
CA ILE A 141 -1.92 -3.84 17.85
C ILE A 141 -0.68 -3.00 17.59
N ALA A 142 -0.34 -2.81 16.31
CA ALA A 142 0.65 -1.83 15.91
C ALA A 142 0.11 -0.43 16.16
N GLU A 143 0.80 0.36 16.98
CA GLU A 143 0.46 1.77 17.16
C GLU A 143 1.03 2.59 16.00
N PHE A 144 0.21 3.49 15.47
CA PHE A 144 0.62 4.35 14.37
C PHE A 144 1.89 5.15 14.73
N ARG A 145 2.90 5.08 13.87
CA ARG A 145 4.23 5.71 14.02
C ARG A 145 5.04 5.27 15.25
N LYS A 146 4.71 4.13 15.85
CA LYS A 146 5.52 3.53 16.90
C LYS A 146 6.10 2.18 16.45
N SER A 147 7.28 1.85 16.95
CA SER A 147 7.95 0.57 16.62
C SER A 147 7.41 -0.62 17.42
N LYS A 148 6.85 -0.38 18.59
CA LYS A 148 6.34 -1.43 19.48
C LYS A 148 4.83 -1.59 19.31
N ARG A 149 4.36 -2.85 19.45
CA ARG A 149 2.93 -3.15 19.49
C ARG A 149 2.39 -2.91 20.91
N LYS A 150 1.23 -2.28 21.00
CA LYS A 150 0.46 -2.15 22.25
C LYS A 150 -0.13 -3.53 22.60
N TYR A 151 0.05 -3.96 23.82
CA TYR A 151 -0.66 -5.08 24.42
C TYR A 151 -2.06 -4.61 24.86
N CYS A 152 -3.11 -5.31 24.43
CA CYS A 152 -4.50 -4.93 24.65
C CYS A 152 -5.26 -5.92 25.55
N GLY A 153 -4.64 -7.05 25.91
CA GLY A 153 -5.23 -8.00 26.85
C GLY A 153 -5.14 -9.46 26.44
N LEU A 154 -5.62 -10.31 27.34
CA LEU A 154 -5.86 -11.74 27.17
C LEU A 154 -7.35 -12.02 27.36
N PHE A 155 -7.95 -12.82 26.46
CA PHE A 155 -9.38 -13.08 26.41
C PHE A 155 -9.65 -14.59 26.31
N GLU A 156 -10.68 -15.05 26.96
CA GLU A 156 -11.11 -16.45 26.89
C GLU A 156 -11.79 -16.75 25.56
N ASN A 157 -12.62 -15.80 25.10
CA ASN A 157 -13.36 -15.90 23.85
C ASN A 157 -12.70 -15.05 22.76
N ILE A 158 -12.76 -15.53 21.53
CA ILE A 158 -12.23 -14.81 20.37
C ILE A 158 -13.07 -13.57 20.06
N GLU A 159 -14.36 -13.60 20.32
CA GLU A 159 -15.31 -12.51 20.07
C GLU A 159 -14.92 -11.27 20.88
N ASP A 160 -14.62 -11.44 22.18
CA ASP A 160 -14.15 -10.35 23.05
C ASP A 160 -12.81 -9.78 22.56
N ALA A 161 -11.92 -10.65 22.11
CA ALA A 161 -10.62 -10.24 21.54
C ALA A 161 -10.81 -9.42 20.25
N ILE A 162 -11.75 -9.81 19.38
CA ILE A 162 -12.10 -9.12 18.13
C ILE A 162 -12.68 -7.74 18.43
N GLU A 163 -13.60 -7.64 19.39
CA GLU A 163 -14.19 -6.34 19.78
C GLU A 163 -13.14 -5.35 20.25
N VAL A 164 -12.25 -5.77 21.15
CA VAL A 164 -11.16 -4.94 21.62
C VAL A 164 -10.21 -4.57 20.50
N TYR A 165 -9.89 -5.51 19.61
CA TYR A 165 -9.03 -5.24 18.45
C TYR A 165 -9.66 -4.20 17.52
N LYS A 166 -10.95 -4.32 17.17
CA LYS A 166 -11.68 -3.35 16.33
C LYS A 166 -11.68 -1.96 16.94
N LYS A 167 -11.94 -1.85 18.24
CA LYS A 167 -11.90 -0.57 18.97
C LYS A 167 -10.53 0.08 18.88
N GLU A 168 -9.48 -0.66 19.17
CA GLU A 168 -8.10 -0.16 19.14
C GLU A 168 -7.64 0.18 17.71
N TYR A 169 -8.03 -0.61 16.71
CA TYR A 169 -7.77 -0.32 15.30
C TYR A 169 -8.40 1.02 14.89
N ASN A 170 -9.64 1.28 15.26
CA ASN A 170 -10.31 2.54 14.96
C ASN A 170 -9.60 3.74 15.62
N ILE A 171 -9.08 3.59 16.83
CA ILE A 171 -8.26 4.62 17.47
C ILE A 171 -6.99 4.90 16.66
N GLN A 172 -6.31 3.86 16.15
CA GLN A 172 -5.13 4.07 15.31
C GLN A 172 -5.50 4.68 13.95
N LYS A 173 -6.63 4.29 13.36
CA LYS A 173 -7.15 4.84 12.10
C LYS A 173 -7.44 6.35 12.22
N LEU A 174 -8.03 6.81 13.32
CA LEU A 174 -8.23 8.24 13.59
C LEU A 174 -6.89 9.01 13.61
N LYS A 175 -5.86 8.47 14.26
CA LYS A 175 -4.53 9.09 14.26
C LYS A 175 -3.91 9.18 12.86
N VAL A 176 -4.16 8.19 12.00
CA VAL A 176 -3.73 8.24 10.59
C VAL A 176 -4.44 9.35 9.85
N CYS A 177 -5.76 9.50 10.05
CA CYS A 177 -6.55 10.56 9.41
C CYS A 177 -6.12 11.95 9.88
N GLU A 178 -5.90 12.15 11.18
CA GLU A 178 -5.37 13.40 11.75
C GLU A 178 -4.01 13.74 11.12
N TYR A 179 -3.10 12.78 11.07
CA TYR A 179 -1.78 12.98 10.46
C TYR A 179 -1.86 13.37 8.98
N LEU A 180 -2.76 12.77 8.20
CA LEU A 180 -2.94 13.14 6.80
C LEU A 180 -3.54 14.55 6.65
N LYS A 181 -4.46 14.95 7.55
CA LYS A 181 -5.01 16.32 7.59
C LYS A 181 -3.89 17.34 7.92
N GLU A 182 -3.02 17.05 8.88
CA GLU A 182 -1.84 17.88 9.19
C GLU A 182 -0.92 18.04 7.98
N LEU A 183 -0.71 16.96 7.21
CA LEU A 183 0.07 16.97 5.98
C LEU A 183 -0.69 17.55 4.77
N LYS A 184 -1.90 18.07 4.95
CA LYS A 184 -2.75 18.69 3.91
C LYS A 184 -3.05 17.73 2.74
N TYR A 185 -3.32 16.46 3.03
CA TYR A 185 -3.93 15.57 2.05
C TYR A 185 -5.39 15.98 1.82
N ASN A 186 -5.89 15.74 0.60
CA ASN A 186 -7.27 16.08 0.28
C ASN A 186 -8.26 15.17 1.05
N ASP A 187 -9.46 15.69 1.25
CA ASP A 187 -10.51 15.03 2.03
C ASP A 187 -10.93 13.69 1.43
N SER A 188 -10.81 13.50 0.11
CA SER A 188 -11.16 12.25 -0.54
C SER A 188 -10.21 11.11 -0.13
N ILE A 189 -8.92 11.37 0.06
CA ILE A 189 -7.95 10.40 0.54
C ILE A 189 -8.21 10.08 2.01
N VAL A 190 -8.46 11.10 2.83
CA VAL A 190 -8.77 10.93 4.25
C VAL A 190 -10.04 10.12 4.43
N SER A 191 -11.12 10.45 3.71
CA SER A 191 -12.40 9.73 3.76
C SER A 191 -12.28 8.27 3.31
N LYS A 192 -11.42 7.98 2.33
CA LYS A 192 -11.12 6.59 1.95
C LYS A 192 -10.51 5.81 3.10
N ILE A 193 -9.60 6.40 3.86
CA ILE A 193 -9.00 5.74 5.03
C ILE A 193 -10.01 5.64 6.17
N GLU A 194 -10.82 6.65 6.42
CA GLU A 194 -11.90 6.62 7.40
C GLU A 194 -12.88 5.46 7.14
N SER A 195 -13.18 5.18 5.87
CA SER A 195 -14.08 4.10 5.45
C SER A 195 -13.46 2.70 5.51
N LEU A 196 -12.15 2.56 5.75
CA LEU A 196 -11.53 1.24 5.84
C LEU A 196 -12.05 0.47 7.04
N GLU A 197 -12.50 -0.74 6.77
CA GLU A 197 -12.87 -1.69 7.80
C GLU A 197 -11.65 -2.47 8.30
N VAL A 198 -11.79 -3.04 9.48
CA VAL A 198 -10.78 -3.94 10.03
C VAL A 198 -10.68 -5.16 9.12
N TYR A 199 -9.48 -5.41 8.61
CA TYR A 199 -9.23 -6.57 7.77
C TYR A 199 -9.45 -7.87 8.56
N ASN A 200 -10.32 -8.71 8.03
CA ASN A 200 -10.48 -10.12 8.39
C ASN A 200 -10.09 -10.97 7.18
N ALA A 201 -9.36 -12.06 7.39
CA ALA A 201 -8.92 -12.96 6.31
C ALA A 201 -10.07 -13.69 5.60
N ASP A 202 -11.28 -13.67 6.19
CA ASP A 202 -12.48 -14.31 5.65
C ASP A 202 -13.31 -13.36 4.74
N ASN A 203 -12.87 -12.10 4.55
CA ASN A 203 -13.47 -11.10 3.66
C ASN A 203 -12.59 -10.81 2.44
#